data_d964690cf4be2def4c78e4f9e901c630
#
_entry.id   d964690cf4be2def4c78e4f9e901c630
#
_cell.length_a   1.000
_cell.length_b   1.000
_cell.length_c   1.000
_cell.angle_alpha   90.00
_cell.angle_beta   90.00
_cell.angle_gamma   90.00
#
_symmetry.space_group_name_H-M   'P 1'
#
loop_
_entity.id
_entity.type
_entity.pdbx_description
1 polymer ?
#
loop_
_entity_poly.entity_id
_entity_poly.type
_entity_poly.pdbx_seq_one_letter_code
_entity_poly.pdbx_strand_id
1 'polypeptide(L)'
;MLATPATLAPTRVVPSAHPAAKPLPTRAGHTYPWHTNIVATTFWVGELFNDSVSDGSQVCSTYDSQWAYHWSGINRGRVSSDAAGCAGSIVGGCDGIASAGACKTEARTASNGFFPTHVTPKANPFYLDLPFDDINDTTAFKERCQVIPWAKDAGYAGKCGDPRFSYMKNRWVRLVGPSGRTCYGQIEDAGPSSGSLYHDTAYVFGADDARPAQTKFNGAGADVSPALNGCLGFAEIDGDTDHVRWQFVDRSDVPDGPWTRLITTTPVTR
;
A
#
# COMPACT_ATOMS: atom_id res chain seq x y z
N MET A 1 64.96 28.12 18.36
CA MET A 1 63.64 28.54 18.86
C MET A 1 62.56 27.88 17.91
N LEU A 2 61.96 26.83 18.37
CA LEU A 2 60.93 26.14 17.61
C LEU A 2 59.55 26.65 18.06
N ALA A 3 58.78 27.17 17.12
CA ALA A 3 57.43 27.67 17.37
C ALA A 3 56.44 26.49 17.43
N THR A 4 55.65 26.40 18.48
CA THR A 4 54.58 25.46 18.69
C THR A 4 53.35 25.86 17.84
N PRO A 5 52.64 24.90 17.15
CA PRO A 5 51.44 25.22 16.42
C PRO A 5 50.23 25.39 17.37
N ALA A 6 49.45 26.43 17.13
CA ALA A 6 48.22 26.72 17.85
C ALA A 6 47.11 25.75 17.41
N THR A 7 46.51 25.06 18.38
CA THR A 7 45.35 24.17 18.17
C THR A 7 44.07 25.01 18.10
N LEU A 8 43.39 24.99 16.95
CA LEU A 8 42.08 25.60 16.78
C LEU A 8 41.02 24.73 17.46
N ALA A 9 40.24 25.30 18.36
CA ALA A 9 39.12 24.65 19.01
C ALA A 9 37.96 24.41 18.01
N PRO A 10 37.22 23.30 18.11
CA PRO A 10 36.09 23.03 17.21
C PRO A 10 34.92 23.98 17.50
N THR A 11 34.45 24.63 16.45
CA THR A 11 33.27 25.50 16.49
C THR A 11 32.02 24.63 16.69
N ARG A 12 31.32 24.83 17.79
CA ARG A 12 30.08 24.15 18.12
C ARG A 12 28.95 24.69 17.22
N VAL A 13 28.49 23.88 16.26
CA VAL A 13 27.31 24.20 15.46
C VAL A 13 26.08 24.02 16.35
N VAL A 14 25.42 25.13 16.65
CA VAL A 14 24.13 25.12 17.37
C VAL A 14 23.05 24.73 16.34
N PRO A 15 22.24 23.67 16.59
CA PRO A 15 21.15 23.35 15.70
C PRO A 15 20.10 24.47 15.71
N SER A 16 19.78 25.00 14.53
CA SER A 16 18.68 25.96 14.36
C SER A 16 17.37 25.29 14.75
N ALA A 17 16.74 25.78 15.81
CA ALA A 17 15.42 25.32 16.21
C ALA A 17 14.39 25.68 15.11
N HIS A 18 13.88 24.69 14.41
CA HIS A 18 12.72 24.88 13.56
C HIS A 18 11.53 25.26 14.44
N PRO A 19 10.72 26.25 14.06
CA PRO A 19 9.53 26.59 14.81
C PRO A 19 8.60 25.36 14.84
N ALA A 20 8.16 24.99 16.04
CA ALA A 20 7.22 23.90 16.26
C ALA A 20 5.96 24.14 15.40
N ALA A 21 5.62 23.20 14.54
CA ALA A 21 4.41 23.26 13.75
C ALA A 21 3.20 23.37 14.70
N LYS A 22 2.33 24.35 14.41
CA LYS A 22 1.10 24.58 15.17
C LYS A 22 0.29 23.28 15.20
N PRO A 23 -0.18 22.79 16.36
CA PRO A 23 -0.99 21.59 16.43
C PRO A 23 -2.21 21.76 15.52
N LEU A 24 -2.39 20.85 14.57
CA LEU A 24 -3.64 20.77 13.82
C LEU A 24 -4.77 20.49 14.81
N PRO A 25 -5.97 21.10 14.64
CA PRO A 25 -7.09 20.85 15.51
C PRO A 25 -7.37 19.34 15.56
N THR A 26 -7.42 18.78 16.76
CA THR A 26 -7.82 17.40 17.01
C THR A 26 -9.24 17.24 16.49
N ARG A 27 -9.38 16.62 15.33
CA ARG A 27 -10.66 16.21 14.79
C ARG A 27 -11.12 15.01 15.61
N ALA A 28 -12.41 14.91 15.95
CA ALA A 28 -12.98 13.67 16.46
C ALA A 28 -12.69 12.59 15.42
N GLY A 29 -11.76 11.69 15.73
CA GLY A 29 -11.36 10.62 14.82
C GLY A 29 -12.55 9.69 14.58
N HIS A 30 -12.62 9.12 13.37
CA HIS A 30 -13.57 8.05 13.11
C HIS A 30 -13.20 6.82 13.94
N THR A 31 -14.20 6.13 14.46
CA THR A 31 -14.02 4.79 15.02
C THR A 31 -14.43 3.80 13.94
N TYR A 32 -13.48 3.01 13.48
CA TYR A 32 -13.70 1.98 12.46
C TYR A 32 -13.83 0.60 13.11
N PRO A 33 -14.71 -0.28 12.59
CA PRO A 33 -14.79 -1.65 13.07
C PRO A 33 -13.49 -2.41 12.80
N TRP A 34 -13.20 -3.39 13.64
CA TRP A 34 -12.21 -4.40 13.34
C TRP A 34 -12.81 -5.49 12.46
N HIS A 35 -12.02 -5.99 11.52
CA HIS A 35 -12.30 -7.22 10.80
C HIS A 35 -11.33 -8.27 11.33
N THR A 36 -11.86 -9.37 11.85
CA THR A 36 -11.07 -10.38 12.57
C THR A 36 -11.04 -11.70 11.84
N ASN A 37 -9.94 -12.44 11.98
CA ASN A 37 -9.78 -13.75 11.36
C ASN A 37 -9.98 -13.71 9.83
N ILE A 38 -9.33 -12.76 9.17
CA ILE A 38 -9.38 -12.56 7.73
C ILE A 38 -8.16 -13.22 7.11
N VAL A 39 -8.36 -14.11 6.15
CA VAL A 39 -7.28 -14.65 5.32
C VAL A 39 -6.66 -13.50 4.52
N ALA A 40 -5.33 -13.41 4.54
CA ALA A 40 -4.58 -12.43 3.78
C ALA A 40 -3.53 -13.12 2.93
N THR A 41 -3.45 -12.68 1.68
CA THR A 41 -2.46 -13.10 0.69
C THR A 41 -1.41 -12.01 0.48
N THR A 42 -0.42 -12.27 -0.35
CA THR A 42 0.62 -11.30 -0.67
C THR A 42 0.63 -11.05 -2.17
N PHE A 43 0.78 -9.79 -2.55
CA PHE A 43 1.02 -9.39 -3.92
C PHE A 43 2.21 -8.41 -3.98
N TRP A 44 2.85 -8.27 -5.14
CA TRP A 44 4.09 -7.49 -5.24
C TRP A 44 4.24 -6.78 -6.56
N VAL A 45 4.89 -5.63 -6.52
CA VAL A 45 5.16 -4.80 -7.68
C VAL A 45 6.38 -5.32 -8.43
N GLY A 46 6.30 -5.38 -9.77
CA GLY A 46 7.44 -5.74 -10.60
C GLY A 46 7.75 -7.23 -10.69
N GLU A 47 6.89 -8.09 -10.18
CA GLU A 47 6.99 -9.54 -10.41
C GLU A 47 6.92 -9.86 -11.89
N LEU A 48 6.04 -9.18 -12.58
CA LEU A 48 5.74 -9.41 -13.98
C LEU A 48 6.66 -8.61 -14.89
N PHE A 49 7.79 -9.18 -15.28
CA PHE A 49 8.59 -8.69 -16.40
C PHE A 49 8.31 -9.39 -17.72
N ASN A 50 7.43 -10.37 -17.72
CA ASN A 50 7.05 -11.16 -18.87
C ASN A 50 5.64 -10.75 -19.31
N ASP A 51 5.54 -10.10 -20.47
CA ASP A 51 4.31 -9.60 -21.06
C ASP A 51 3.34 -10.70 -21.55
N SER A 52 3.75 -11.96 -21.52
CA SER A 52 2.88 -13.10 -21.82
C SER A 52 2.07 -13.59 -20.62
N VAL A 53 2.34 -13.09 -19.43
CA VAL A 53 1.58 -13.42 -18.20
C VAL A 53 0.31 -12.58 -18.15
N SER A 54 -0.83 -13.19 -17.87
CA SER A 54 -2.14 -12.54 -17.88
C SER A 54 -2.43 -11.69 -16.64
N ASP A 55 -1.72 -11.91 -15.55
CA ASP A 55 -1.87 -11.11 -14.33
C ASP A 55 -1.08 -9.81 -14.44
N GLY A 56 -1.78 -8.70 -14.43
CA GLY A 56 -1.22 -7.36 -14.55
C GLY A 56 -1.13 -6.58 -13.24
N SER A 57 -1.52 -7.16 -12.11
CA SER A 57 -1.54 -6.45 -10.81
C SER A 57 -0.18 -5.95 -10.37
N GLN A 58 0.89 -6.61 -10.80
CA GLN A 58 2.26 -6.21 -10.51
C GLN A 58 2.78 -5.11 -11.44
N VAL A 59 2.07 -4.77 -12.50
CA VAL A 59 2.46 -3.76 -13.49
C VAL A 59 1.69 -2.48 -13.31
N CYS A 60 0.38 -2.56 -13.15
CA CYS A 60 -0.50 -1.44 -12.85
C CYS A 60 -1.43 -1.77 -11.70
N SER A 61 -1.95 -0.74 -11.06
CA SER A 61 -3.01 -0.87 -10.08
C SER A 61 -4.28 -0.21 -10.59
N THR A 62 -5.39 -0.44 -9.93
CA THR A 62 -6.66 0.25 -10.23
C THR A 62 -6.52 1.76 -10.16
N TYR A 63 -5.56 2.27 -9.38
CA TYR A 63 -5.32 3.69 -9.16
C TYR A 63 -4.14 4.27 -9.94
N ASP A 64 -3.26 3.43 -10.49
CA ASP A 64 -2.07 3.87 -11.21
C ASP A 64 -1.75 2.94 -12.38
N SER A 65 -1.99 3.43 -13.60
CA SER A 65 -1.78 2.66 -14.84
C SER A 65 -0.31 2.29 -15.10
N GLN A 66 0.64 2.88 -14.38
CA GLN A 66 2.07 2.61 -14.51
C GLN A 66 2.73 2.36 -13.14
N TRP A 67 2.03 1.67 -12.27
CA TRP A 67 2.40 1.52 -10.86
C TRP A 67 3.79 0.94 -10.65
N ALA A 68 4.16 -0.15 -11.32
CA ALA A 68 5.47 -0.76 -11.18
C ALA A 68 6.61 0.22 -11.51
N TYR A 69 6.42 1.06 -12.54
CA TYR A 69 7.38 2.10 -12.90
C TYR A 69 7.42 3.24 -11.88
N HIS A 70 6.26 3.76 -11.48
CA HIS A 70 6.19 4.84 -10.51
C HIS A 70 6.72 4.41 -9.14
N TRP A 71 6.49 3.14 -8.77
CA TRP A 71 6.97 2.58 -7.52
C TRP A 71 8.50 2.48 -7.45
N SER A 72 9.15 2.05 -8.54
CA SER A 72 10.61 1.82 -8.56
C SER A 72 11.42 2.92 -9.24
N GLY A 73 10.85 3.62 -10.20
CA GLY A 73 11.55 4.52 -11.12
C GLY A 73 12.35 3.78 -12.20
N ILE A 74 12.18 2.46 -12.36
CA ILE A 74 12.91 1.64 -13.31
C ILE A 74 12.03 1.33 -14.51
N ASN A 75 12.50 1.64 -15.73
CA ASN A 75 11.84 1.28 -16.98
C ASN A 75 12.52 0.03 -17.55
N ARG A 76 11.78 -1.07 -17.66
CA ARG A 76 12.23 -2.35 -18.26
C ARG A 76 11.56 -2.63 -19.59
N GLY A 77 10.76 -1.71 -20.10
CA GLY A 77 9.99 -1.90 -21.32
C GLY A 77 8.50 -1.63 -21.09
N ARG A 78 7.67 -2.17 -21.96
CA ARG A 78 6.22 -2.03 -21.90
C ARG A 78 5.55 -3.39 -22.04
N VAL A 79 4.39 -3.53 -21.44
CA VAL A 79 3.52 -4.69 -21.67
C VAL A 79 2.99 -4.63 -23.10
N SER A 80 3.18 -5.68 -23.88
CA SER A 80 2.79 -5.74 -25.30
C SER A 80 1.34 -6.19 -25.49
N SER A 81 0.77 -6.89 -24.52
CA SER A 81 -0.63 -7.34 -24.50
C SER A 81 -1.42 -6.65 -23.40
N ASP A 82 -2.73 -6.75 -23.42
CA ASP A 82 -3.61 -6.25 -22.38
C ASP A 82 -3.60 -7.23 -21.18
N ALA A 83 -2.52 -7.22 -20.42
CA ALA A 83 -2.43 -7.97 -19.17
C ALA A 83 -3.27 -7.27 -18.11
N ALA A 84 -4.50 -7.77 -17.87
CA ALA A 84 -5.44 -7.22 -16.88
C ALA A 84 -5.68 -5.70 -17.02
N GLY A 85 -5.74 -5.17 -18.24
CA GLY A 85 -5.95 -3.73 -18.48
C GLY A 85 -4.69 -2.87 -18.41
N CYS A 86 -3.51 -3.47 -18.31
CA CYS A 86 -2.24 -2.75 -18.20
C CYS A 86 -1.54 -2.48 -19.54
N ALA A 87 -2.17 -2.79 -20.68
CA ALA A 87 -1.56 -2.65 -22.02
C ALA A 87 -0.89 -1.28 -22.22
N GLY A 88 0.33 -1.30 -22.73
CA GLY A 88 1.14 -0.11 -22.91
C GLY A 88 1.76 0.47 -21.62
N SER A 89 1.51 -0.12 -20.46
CA SER A 89 2.12 0.28 -19.21
C SER A 89 3.62 -0.04 -19.18
N ILE A 90 4.39 0.79 -18.48
CA ILE A 90 5.83 0.59 -18.31
C ILE A 90 6.06 -0.48 -17.26
N VAL A 91 6.71 -1.57 -17.65
CA VAL A 91 7.15 -2.62 -16.74
C VAL A 91 8.41 -2.19 -16.01
N GLY A 92 8.46 -2.42 -14.73
CA GLY A 92 9.61 -2.09 -13.91
C GLY A 92 9.43 -2.55 -12.47
N GLY A 93 10.36 -2.18 -11.62
CA GLY A 93 10.14 -2.20 -10.20
C GLY A 93 10.26 -3.53 -9.48
N CYS A 94 11.02 -4.48 -10.02
CA CYS A 94 11.29 -5.70 -9.25
C CYS A 94 11.83 -5.35 -7.85
N ASP A 95 11.13 -5.77 -6.83
CA ASP A 95 11.44 -5.54 -5.43
C ASP A 95 12.43 -6.59 -4.86
N GLY A 96 12.83 -7.54 -5.68
CA GLY A 96 13.80 -8.57 -5.38
C GLY A 96 14.90 -8.66 -6.43
N ILE A 97 15.18 -9.86 -6.93
CA ILE A 97 16.23 -10.12 -7.92
C ILE A 97 15.60 -10.27 -9.30
N ALA A 98 15.86 -9.33 -10.18
CA ALA A 98 15.47 -9.42 -11.59
C ALA A 98 16.46 -10.28 -12.37
N SER A 99 15.97 -11.31 -13.05
CA SER A 99 16.78 -12.21 -13.88
C SER A 99 15.99 -12.74 -15.06
N ALA A 100 16.57 -12.68 -16.24
CA ALA A 100 16.04 -13.28 -17.48
C ALA A 100 14.55 -12.93 -17.75
N GLY A 101 14.15 -11.69 -17.51
CA GLY A 101 12.79 -11.23 -17.73
C GLY A 101 11.77 -11.62 -16.64
N ALA A 102 12.24 -12.14 -15.51
CA ALA A 102 11.43 -12.47 -14.36
C ALA A 102 11.91 -11.73 -13.11
N CYS A 103 11.04 -11.59 -12.11
CA CYS A 103 11.38 -11.06 -10.80
C CYS A 103 11.20 -12.14 -9.74
N LYS A 104 12.23 -12.33 -8.92
CA LYS A 104 12.13 -13.14 -7.71
C LYS A 104 12.05 -12.21 -6.52
N THR A 105 10.86 -12.05 -5.99
CA THR A 105 10.60 -11.25 -4.79
C THR A 105 11.38 -11.81 -3.60
N GLU A 106 11.90 -10.91 -2.77
CA GLU A 106 12.63 -11.25 -1.55
C GLU A 106 11.76 -11.12 -0.30
N ALA A 107 11.97 -12.03 0.67
CA ALA A 107 11.37 -11.88 1.99
C ALA A 107 11.90 -10.63 2.70
N ARG A 108 11.01 -9.87 3.32
CA ARG A 108 11.35 -8.64 4.05
C ARG A 108 11.63 -8.94 5.52
N THR A 109 12.61 -8.28 6.08
CA THR A 109 13.06 -8.52 7.46
C THR A 109 13.14 -7.23 8.27
N ALA A 110 13.12 -7.38 9.59
CA ALA A 110 13.20 -6.24 10.50
C ALA A 110 14.56 -5.52 10.47
N SER A 111 15.62 -6.18 10.00
CA SER A 111 16.99 -5.64 9.99
C SER A 111 17.13 -4.34 9.19
N ASN A 112 16.33 -4.17 8.14
CA ASN A 112 16.30 -2.95 7.33
C ASN A 112 14.94 -2.23 7.39
N GLY A 113 14.08 -2.59 8.34
CA GLY A 113 12.74 -2.05 8.49
C GLY A 113 11.77 -2.56 7.44
N PHE A 114 11.96 -3.78 6.95
CA PHE A 114 11.13 -4.45 5.94
C PHE A 114 11.15 -3.80 4.56
N PHE A 115 12.11 -2.94 4.29
CA PHE A 115 12.29 -2.36 2.95
C PHE A 115 12.93 -3.38 1.99
N PRO A 116 12.74 -3.26 0.67
CA PRO A 116 13.48 -4.06 -0.31
C PRO A 116 14.97 -3.72 -0.27
N THR A 117 15.82 -4.70 -0.61
CA THR A 117 17.27 -4.51 -0.63
C THR A 117 17.82 -4.28 -2.04
N HIS A 118 17.08 -4.70 -3.08
CA HIS A 118 17.52 -4.64 -4.47
C HIS A 118 16.93 -3.47 -5.27
N VAL A 119 16.01 -2.72 -4.69
CA VAL A 119 15.42 -1.52 -5.29
C VAL A 119 15.16 -0.47 -4.19
N THR A 120 15.33 0.81 -4.55
CA THR A 120 14.90 1.90 -3.68
C THR A 120 13.51 2.34 -4.09
N PRO A 121 12.47 2.04 -3.30
CA PRO A 121 11.10 2.38 -3.67
C PRO A 121 10.91 3.90 -3.71
N LYS A 122 10.05 4.35 -4.63
CA LYS A 122 9.60 5.75 -4.77
C LYS A 122 8.24 5.99 -4.14
N ALA A 123 7.52 4.92 -3.81
CA ALA A 123 6.26 4.91 -3.09
C ALA A 123 6.38 4.02 -1.85
N ASN A 124 5.41 4.12 -0.94
CA ASN A 124 5.42 3.36 0.30
C ASN A 124 5.48 1.85 0.04
N PRO A 125 6.49 1.13 0.52
CA PRO A 125 6.54 -0.31 0.35
C PRO A 125 5.53 -1.08 1.21
N PHE A 126 4.90 -0.43 2.19
CA PHE A 126 3.82 -0.98 3.00
C PHE A 126 2.47 -0.67 2.33
N TYR A 127 2.22 -1.28 1.19
CA TYR A 127 0.96 -1.15 0.46
C TYR A 127 0.09 -2.39 0.68
N LEU A 128 -1.21 -2.22 0.46
CA LEU A 128 -2.19 -3.29 0.52
C LEU A 128 -3.38 -2.95 -0.38
N ASP A 129 -4.25 -3.94 -0.55
CA ASP A 129 -5.56 -3.74 -1.13
C ASP A 129 -6.68 -4.39 -0.33
N LEU A 130 -7.89 -3.98 -0.63
CA LEU A 130 -9.16 -4.51 -0.13
C LEU A 130 -10.14 -4.58 -1.31
N PRO A 131 -11.13 -5.48 -1.32
CA PRO A 131 -12.00 -5.72 -2.47
C PRO A 131 -13.06 -4.62 -2.67
N PHE A 132 -12.61 -3.37 -2.85
CA PHE A 132 -13.48 -2.23 -3.14
C PHE A 132 -12.78 -1.21 -4.05
N ASP A 133 -13.08 -1.28 -5.36
CA ASP A 133 -12.56 -0.37 -6.38
C ASP A 133 -13.52 0.81 -6.59
N ASP A 134 -13.32 1.87 -5.86
CA ASP A 134 -14.16 3.06 -5.92
C ASP A 134 -13.96 3.92 -7.18
N ILE A 135 -13.19 3.44 -8.16
CA ILE A 135 -12.89 4.12 -9.42
C ILE A 135 -13.42 3.38 -10.63
N ASN A 136 -13.05 2.10 -10.80
CA ASN A 136 -13.33 1.34 -12.03
C ASN A 136 -14.52 0.41 -11.90
N ASP A 137 -14.85 -0.05 -10.69
CA ASP A 137 -16.09 -0.80 -10.47
C ASP A 137 -17.29 0.15 -10.45
N THR A 138 -18.22 -0.06 -11.38
CA THR A 138 -19.38 0.86 -11.55
C THR A 138 -20.33 0.86 -10.36
N THR A 139 -20.42 -0.23 -9.60
CA THR A 139 -21.24 -0.32 -8.40
C THR A 139 -20.58 0.42 -7.25
N ALA A 140 -19.33 0.10 -6.97
CA ALA A 140 -18.55 0.79 -5.94
C ALA A 140 -18.48 2.31 -6.20
N PHE A 141 -18.25 2.72 -7.45
CA PHE A 141 -18.22 4.14 -7.82
C PHE A 141 -19.55 4.86 -7.50
N LYS A 142 -20.69 4.23 -7.79
CA LYS A 142 -22.01 4.82 -7.53
C LYS A 142 -22.31 4.95 -6.05
N GLU A 143 -21.89 3.98 -5.24
CA GLU A 143 -22.24 3.93 -3.81
C GLU A 143 -21.17 4.53 -2.90
N ARG A 144 -19.95 4.80 -3.39
CA ARG A 144 -18.77 5.17 -2.57
C ARG A 144 -19.02 6.29 -1.56
N CYS A 145 -19.81 7.30 -1.92
CA CYS A 145 -20.15 8.40 -1.01
C CYS A 145 -21.24 8.08 0.01
N GLN A 146 -21.89 6.96 -0.13
CA GLN A 146 -22.90 6.50 0.82
C GLN A 146 -22.29 5.53 1.83
N VAL A 147 -21.35 4.71 1.36
CA VAL A 147 -20.79 3.60 2.14
C VAL A 147 -19.44 3.91 2.77
N ILE A 148 -18.63 4.78 2.16
CA ILE A 148 -17.30 5.14 2.70
C ILE A 148 -17.46 6.13 3.86
N PRO A 149 -17.04 5.78 5.09
CA PRO A 149 -17.30 6.59 6.28
C PRO A 149 -16.74 8.02 6.22
N TRP A 150 -15.58 8.21 5.59
CA TRP A 150 -14.90 9.52 5.48
C TRP A 150 -15.27 10.32 4.24
N ALA A 151 -16.20 9.83 3.40
CA ALA A 151 -16.54 10.51 2.14
C ALA A 151 -17.10 11.93 2.31
N LYS A 152 -17.64 12.24 3.49
CA LYS A 152 -18.21 13.56 3.82
C LYS A 152 -17.23 14.46 4.57
N ASP A 153 -16.02 13.99 4.85
CA ASP A 153 -15.03 14.76 5.57
C ASP A 153 -14.48 15.94 4.77
N ALA A 154 -13.97 16.95 5.45
CA ALA A 154 -13.30 18.07 4.79
C ALA A 154 -12.12 17.55 3.95
N GLY A 155 -12.04 17.98 2.70
CA GLY A 155 -11.07 17.47 1.71
C GLY A 155 -11.60 16.33 0.83
N TYR A 156 -12.63 15.58 1.29
CA TYR A 156 -13.28 14.51 0.54
C TYR A 156 -14.66 14.92 0.01
N ALA A 157 -15.36 15.80 0.73
CA ALA A 157 -16.71 16.24 0.35
C ALA A 157 -16.76 16.83 -1.06
N GLY A 158 -17.82 16.47 -1.82
CA GLY A 158 -18.04 16.96 -3.16
C GLY A 158 -17.31 16.19 -4.27
N LYS A 159 -16.57 15.12 -3.95
CA LYS A 159 -15.80 14.33 -4.92
C LYS A 159 -16.53 13.10 -5.46
N CYS A 160 -17.79 12.87 -5.07
CA CYS A 160 -18.55 11.66 -5.43
C CYS A 160 -18.62 11.38 -6.93
N GLY A 161 -18.74 12.40 -7.75
CA GLY A 161 -18.82 12.25 -9.21
C GLY A 161 -17.48 12.39 -9.94
N ASP A 162 -16.36 12.57 -9.24
CA ASP A 162 -15.06 12.78 -9.88
C ASP A 162 -14.39 11.42 -10.15
N PRO A 163 -14.30 10.95 -11.42
CA PRO A 163 -13.71 9.65 -11.73
C PRO A 163 -12.19 9.61 -11.59
N ARG A 164 -11.54 10.72 -11.30
CA ARG A 164 -10.10 10.83 -11.06
C ARG A 164 -9.76 10.97 -9.58
N PHE A 165 -10.74 10.86 -8.70
CA PHE A 165 -10.56 10.94 -7.26
C PHE A 165 -11.02 9.65 -6.60
N SER A 166 -10.09 8.97 -5.88
CA SER A 166 -10.40 7.82 -5.04
C SER A 166 -10.47 8.23 -3.58
N TYR A 167 -11.44 7.67 -2.87
CA TYR A 167 -11.54 7.73 -1.42
C TYR A 167 -10.69 6.65 -0.74
N MET A 168 -10.38 5.58 -1.46
CA MET A 168 -9.63 4.42 -0.96
C MET A 168 -8.12 4.60 -1.12
N LYS A 169 -7.66 5.12 -2.28
CA LYS A 169 -6.23 5.33 -2.53
C LYS A 169 -5.55 6.13 -1.42
N ASN A 170 -4.38 5.70 -1.01
CA ASN A 170 -3.59 6.28 0.10
C ASN A 170 -4.24 6.17 1.49
N ARG A 171 -5.40 5.50 1.62
CA ARG A 171 -6.05 5.31 2.92
C ARG A 171 -5.23 4.36 3.79
N TRP A 172 -5.09 4.72 5.06
CA TRP A 172 -4.34 3.93 6.03
C TRP A 172 -5.17 2.81 6.64
N VAL A 173 -4.52 1.67 6.78
CA VAL A 173 -5.06 0.48 7.42
C VAL A 173 -4.08 0.00 8.49
N ARG A 174 -4.61 -0.30 9.66
CA ARG A 174 -3.91 -0.99 10.74
C ARG A 174 -4.16 -2.48 10.62
N LEU A 175 -3.09 -3.28 10.66
CA LEU A 175 -3.17 -4.74 10.62
C LEU A 175 -2.45 -5.33 11.81
N VAL A 176 -2.96 -6.49 12.27
CA VAL A 176 -2.28 -7.32 13.28
C VAL A 176 -2.19 -8.73 12.72
N GLY A 177 -0.97 -9.22 12.57
CA GLY A 177 -0.67 -10.52 11.99
C GLY A 177 -0.68 -11.67 13.00
N PRO A 178 -0.39 -12.88 12.53
CA PRO A 178 -0.37 -14.09 13.37
C PRO A 178 0.69 -14.03 14.49
N SER A 179 1.75 -13.27 14.30
CA SER A 179 2.76 -13.00 15.33
C SER A 179 2.29 -12.07 16.46
N GLY A 180 1.09 -11.47 16.35
CA GLY A 180 0.58 -10.43 17.24
C GLY A 180 1.18 -9.05 16.97
N ARG A 181 2.09 -8.91 15.99
CA ARG A 181 2.71 -7.63 15.63
C ARG A 181 1.72 -6.74 14.89
N THR A 182 1.71 -5.47 15.26
CA THR A 182 0.90 -4.44 14.59
C THR A 182 1.74 -3.74 13.52
N CYS A 183 1.19 -3.65 12.31
CA CYS A 183 1.79 -2.95 11.18
C CYS A 183 0.74 -2.03 10.54
N TYR A 184 1.18 -1.07 9.74
CA TYR A 184 0.30 -0.13 9.06
C TYR A 184 0.69 -0.06 7.59
N GLY A 185 -0.32 0.07 6.71
CA GLY A 185 -0.10 0.19 5.27
C GLY A 185 -1.08 1.16 4.63
N GLN A 186 -0.79 1.52 3.38
CA GLN A 186 -1.64 2.37 2.56
C GLN A 186 -2.30 1.54 1.45
N ILE A 187 -3.56 1.82 1.18
CA ILE A 187 -4.27 1.19 0.05
C ILE A 187 -3.75 1.80 -1.24
N GLU A 188 -3.22 0.94 -2.13
CA GLU A 188 -2.67 1.34 -3.42
C GLU A 188 -3.25 0.55 -4.60
N ASP A 189 -4.10 -0.46 -4.33
CA ASP A 189 -4.83 -1.22 -5.32
C ASP A 189 -6.20 -1.65 -4.78
N ALA A 190 -6.95 -2.43 -5.55
CA ALA A 190 -8.20 -3.05 -5.14
C ALA A 190 -8.17 -4.55 -5.42
N GLY A 191 -8.38 -5.35 -4.39
CA GLY A 191 -8.37 -6.82 -4.36
C GLY A 191 -8.34 -7.33 -2.91
N PRO A 192 -8.14 -8.64 -2.70
CA PRO A 192 -8.29 -9.70 -3.69
C PRO A 192 -9.73 -9.88 -4.13
N SER A 193 -9.92 -10.33 -5.37
CA SER A 193 -11.27 -10.56 -5.89
C SER A 193 -11.33 -11.80 -6.79
N SER A 194 -12.47 -12.42 -6.79
CA SER A 194 -12.83 -13.46 -7.77
C SER A 194 -13.78 -12.87 -8.81
N GLY A 195 -13.26 -12.58 -10.01
CA GLY A 195 -14.07 -12.02 -11.09
C GLY A 195 -14.41 -10.55 -10.89
N SER A 196 -15.69 -10.18 -10.78
CA SER A 196 -16.16 -8.79 -10.70
C SER A 196 -16.55 -8.33 -9.29
N LEU A 197 -16.05 -8.98 -8.24
CA LEU A 197 -16.41 -8.64 -6.84
C LEU A 197 -15.52 -7.52 -6.26
N TYR A 198 -15.35 -6.42 -6.98
CA TYR A 198 -14.60 -5.24 -6.52
C TYR A 198 -15.50 -4.17 -5.86
N HIS A 199 -16.64 -4.59 -5.32
CA HIS A 199 -17.61 -3.76 -4.58
C HIS A 199 -18.16 -4.48 -3.35
N ASP A 200 -17.27 -5.14 -2.60
CA ASP A 200 -17.65 -5.89 -1.40
C ASP A 200 -17.89 -4.95 -0.21
N THR A 201 -18.91 -4.11 -0.35
CA THR A 201 -19.29 -3.09 0.64
C THR A 201 -19.61 -3.69 1.99
N ALA A 202 -20.31 -4.82 2.01
CA ALA A 202 -20.73 -5.46 3.25
C ALA A 202 -19.54 -5.95 4.07
N TYR A 203 -18.49 -6.40 3.40
CA TYR A 203 -17.25 -6.78 4.07
C TYR A 203 -16.42 -5.56 4.41
N VAL A 204 -16.02 -4.74 3.43
CA VAL A 204 -15.00 -3.69 3.60
C VAL A 204 -15.43 -2.60 4.60
N PHE A 205 -16.72 -2.27 4.64
CA PHE A 205 -17.27 -1.25 5.55
C PHE A 205 -18.23 -1.82 6.61
N GLY A 206 -18.34 -3.14 6.68
CA GLY A 206 -19.21 -3.84 7.62
C GLY A 206 -18.63 -4.00 9.01
N ALA A 207 -19.29 -4.84 9.81
CA ALA A 207 -18.91 -5.13 11.19
C ALA A 207 -17.83 -6.23 11.29
N ASP A 208 -17.35 -6.51 12.51
CA ASP A 208 -16.27 -7.46 12.80
C ASP A 208 -16.48 -8.90 12.27
N ASP A 209 -17.72 -9.32 12.15
CA ASP A 209 -18.09 -10.65 11.65
C ASP A 209 -18.30 -10.70 10.14
N ALA A 210 -18.21 -9.58 9.44
CA ALA A 210 -18.30 -9.52 8.00
C ALA A 210 -17.16 -10.33 7.36
N ARG A 211 -17.50 -11.07 6.29
CA ARG A 211 -16.56 -11.93 5.57
C ARG A 211 -16.51 -11.53 4.10
N PRO A 212 -15.34 -11.69 3.44
CA PRO A 212 -15.25 -11.46 2.01
C PRO A 212 -16.25 -12.31 1.23
N ALA A 213 -16.87 -11.73 0.23
CA ALA A 213 -17.79 -12.44 -0.66
C ALA A 213 -17.05 -13.35 -1.66
N GLN A 214 -15.79 -13.07 -1.95
CA GLN A 214 -14.95 -13.87 -2.82
C GLN A 214 -14.53 -15.18 -2.15
N THR A 215 -14.29 -16.24 -2.95
CA THR A 215 -13.98 -17.59 -2.46
C THR A 215 -12.63 -18.13 -2.93
N LYS A 216 -11.95 -17.44 -3.85
CA LYS A 216 -10.59 -17.80 -4.27
C LYS A 216 -9.60 -17.51 -3.17
N PHE A 217 -8.40 -18.04 -3.29
CA PHE A 217 -7.31 -17.79 -2.34
C PHE A 217 -7.76 -18.01 -0.89
N ASN A 218 -8.44 -19.14 -0.66
CA ASN A 218 -8.99 -19.50 0.65
C ASN A 218 -9.93 -18.42 1.25
N GLY A 219 -10.64 -17.65 0.41
CA GLY A 219 -11.53 -16.58 0.84
C GLY A 219 -10.78 -15.36 1.37
N ALA A 220 -9.59 -15.07 0.84
CA ALA A 220 -8.81 -13.93 1.25
C ALA A 220 -9.59 -12.61 1.13
N GLY A 221 -9.46 -11.75 2.11
CA GLY A 221 -10.11 -10.44 2.17
C GLY A 221 -9.16 -9.26 2.16
N ALA A 222 -7.87 -9.52 2.13
CA ALA A 222 -6.84 -8.51 1.97
C ALA A 222 -5.63 -9.10 1.23
N ASP A 223 -5.03 -8.33 0.35
CA ASP A 223 -3.70 -8.59 -0.16
C ASP A 223 -2.71 -7.59 0.41
N VAL A 224 -1.56 -8.06 0.85
CA VAL A 224 -0.56 -7.22 1.49
C VAL A 224 0.76 -7.25 0.72
N SER A 225 1.54 -6.18 0.80
CA SER A 225 2.88 -6.11 0.22
C SER A 225 3.85 -7.07 0.91
N PRO A 226 5.00 -7.41 0.27
CA PRO A 226 6.08 -8.14 0.93
C PRO A 226 6.58 -7.46 2.22
N ALA A 227 6.56 -6.12 2.28
CA ALA A 227 6.93 -5.38 3.49
C ALA A 227 5.94 -5.61 4.63
N LEU A 228 4.65 -5.61 4.35
CA LEU A 228 3.61 -5.96 5.31
C LEU A 228 3.66 -7.44 5.69
N ASN A 229 3.84 -8.35 4.73
CA ASN A 229 4.02 -9.79 4.97
C ASN A 229 5.12 -10.02 6.01
N GLY A 230 6.32 -9.50 5.78
CA GLY A 230 7.44 -9.63 6.72
C GLY A 230 7.18 -8.94 8.06
N CYS A 231 6.53 -7.78 8.05
CA CYS A 231 6.16 -7.06 9.27
C CYS A 231 5.14 -7.84 10.10
N LEU A 232 4.11 -8.38 9.49
CA LEU A 232 3.04 -9.15 10.14
C LEU A 232 3.53 -10.54 10.60
N GLY A 233 4.61 -11.04 9.98
CA GLY A 233 5.21 -12.33 10.28
C GLY A 233 4.43 -13.50 9.69
N PHE A 234 4.04 -13.36 8.43
CA PHE A 234 3.44 -14.46 7.67
C PHE A 234 4.42 -15.62 7.52
N ALA A 235 3.90 -16.81 7.43
CA ALA A 235 4.70 -18.03 7.32
C ALA A 235 5.37 -18.13 5.94
N GLU A 236 4.66 -17.72 4.89
CA GLU A 236 5.11 -17.81 3.51
C GLU A 236 4.91 -16.45 2.80
N ILE A 237 5.76 -16.16 1.81
CA ILE A 237 5.61 -14.94 1.02
C ILE A 237 4.51 -15.07 -0.04
N ASP A 238 4.18 -16.29 -0.42
CA ASP A 238 3.17 -16.64 -1.44
C ASP A 238 2.27 -17.73 -0.88
N GLY A 239 1.47 -17.38 0.12
CA GLY A 239 0.56 -18.28 0.81
C GLY A 239 -0.83 -17.67 1.00
N ASP A 240 -1.80 -18.52 1.31
CA ASP A 240 -3.20 -18.16 1.56
C ASP A 240 -3.74 -18.72 2.88
N THR A 241 -2.86 -18.98 3.85
CA THR A 241 -3.21 -19.57 5.15
C THR A 241 -3.03 -18.62 6.32
N ASP A 242 -2.35 -17.50 6.13
CA ASP A 242 -2.14 -16.52 7.18
C ASP A 242 -3.40 -15.68 7.42
N HIS A 243 -3.68 -15.40 8.69
CA HIS A 243 -4.85 -14.64 9.09
C HIS A 243 -4.42 -13.34 9.77
N VAL A 244 -5.14 -12.28 9.46
CA VAL A 244 -4.97 -10.98 10.08
C VAL A 244 -6.28 -10.53 10.74
N ARG A 245 -6.16 -9.53 11.60
CA ARG A 245 -7.24 -8.59 11.88
C ARG A 245 -6.83 -7.22 11.38
N TRP A 246 -7.77 -6.48 10.82
CA TRP A 246 -7.50 -5.17 10.27
C TRP A 246 -8.63 -4.17 10.55
N GLN A 247 -8.31 -2.89 10.48
CA GLN A 247 -9.27 -1.79 10.52
C GLN A 247 -8.72 -0.59 9.77
N PHE A 248 -9.58 0.26 9.24
CA PHE A 248 -9.16 1.59 8.80
C PHE A 248 -8.67 2.42 9.98
N VAL A 249 -7.78 3.37 9.69
CA VAL A 249 -7.33 4.35 10.67
C VAL A 249 -7.16 5.71 10.00
N ASP A 250 -7.31 6.78 10.77
CA ASP A 250 -6.96 8.11 10.30
C ASP A 250 -5.44 8.28 10.31
N ARG A 251 -4.91 9.11 9.41
CA ARG A 251 -3.45 9.36 9.34
C ARG A 251 -2.87 9.84 10.67
N SER A 252 -3.62 10.60 11.43
CA SER A 252 -3.23 11.08 12.76
C SER A 252 -3.00 9.97 13.78
N ASP A 253 -3.61 8.81 13.58
CA ASP A 253 -3.56 7.66 14.47
C ASP A 253 -2.51 6.63 14.07
N VAL A 254 -1.81 6.89 12.95
CA VAL A 254 -0.69 6.07 12.48
C VAL A 254 0.57 6.51 13.21
N PRO A 255 1.14 5.67 14.08
CA PRO A 255 2.37 6.00 14.80
C PRO A 255 3.57 5.99 13.85
N ASP A 256 4.64 6.65 14.25
CA ASP A 256 5.90 6.57 13.53
C ASP A 256 6.44 5.13 13.51
N GLY A 257 6.94 4.72 12.36
CA GLY A 257 7.43 3.37 12.13
C GLY A 257 8.06 3.22 10.75
N PRO A 258 8.44 1.99 10.37
CA PRO A 258 9.00 1.76 9.04
C PRO A 258 8.05 2.19 7.92
N TRP A 259 6.75 2.03 8.10
CA TRP A 259 5.69 2.43 7.17
C TRP A 259 5.53 3.95 6.98
N THR A 260 6.07 4.78 7.86
CA THR A 260 6.04 6.25 7.72
C THR A 260 7.33 6.85 7.20
N ARG A 261 8.37 6.04 6.92
CA ARG A 261 9.62 6.53 6.33
C ARG A 261 9.44 7.05 4.91
N LEU A 262 8.51 6.44 4.18
CA LEU A 262 8.09 6.86 2.85
C LEU A 262 6.56 6.74 2.78
N ILE A 263 5.89 7.84 2.46
CA ILE A 263 4.43 7.90 2.39
C ILE A 263 4.02 8.22 0.97
N THR A 264 3.13 7.40 0.40
CA THR A 264 2.53 7.68 -0.90
C THR A 264 1.47 8.75 -0.75
N THR A 265 1.53 9.76 -1.62
CA THR A 265 0.56 10.87 -1.67
C THR A 265 0.11 11.18 -3.10
N THR A 266 0.56 10.36 -4.05
CA THR A 266 0.20 10.54 -5.46
C THR A 266 -1.30 10.35 -5.67
N PRO A 267 -1.94 11.20 -6.50
CA PRO A 267 -3.34 11.01 -6.87
C PRO A 267 -3.51 9.79 -7.79
N VAL A 268 -4.76 9.51 -8.16
CA VAL A 268 -5.07 8.54 -9.22
C VAL A 268 -4.40 8.99 -10.52
N THR A 269 -3.67 8.07 -11.17
CA THR A 269 -2.95 8.29 -12.44
C THR A 269 -3.46 7.28 -13.47
N ARG A 270 -4.02 7.76 -14.58
CA ARG A 270 -4.59 6.93 -15.67
C ARG A 270 -3.89 7.22 -16.99
#